data_922f1796a13236d610e7718a4ae3d0fa
#
_entry.id   922f1796a13236d610e7718a4ae3d0fa
#
_cell.length_a   1.000
_cell.length_b   1.000
_cell.length_c   1.000
_cell.angle_alpha   90.00
_cell.angle_beta   90.00
_cell.angle_gamma   90.00
#
_symmetry.space_group_name_H-M   'P 1'
#
loop_
_entity.id
_entity.type
_entity.pdbx_description
1 polymer ?
#
loop_
_entity_poly.entity_id
_entity_poly.type
_entity_poly.pdbx_seq_one_letter_code
_entity_poly.pdbx_strand_id
1 'polypeptide(L)'
;GMAKRLTFEEFKTAIEQRTLPIEKLPDYVDFDPDSPVPKLVFRADALLDQPPPDYDVDAEIYRMQQILEDERNARLEAFSYVGQRRVVAEGDSWFNLPWLVRPPAIADWIERNGRFRMKNIAYWGHTLQRILNDKEYIRVLAKEKPDYFIFSAGGNDLQQGLANGHYIYVYD
;
A
#
# COMPACT_ATOMS: atom_id res chain seq x y z
N GLY A 1 -0.94 25.58 -9.74
CA GLY A 1 -0.35 25.47 -11.08
C GLY A 1 -0.49 24.01 -11.54
N MET A 2 -0.77 23.78 -12.82
CA MET A 2 -0.78 22.40 -13.37
C MET A 2 0.62 21.80 -13.18
N ALA A 3 0.68 20.54 -12.72
CA ALA A 3 1.93 19.81 -12.62
C ALA A 3 2.62 19.72 -14.00
N LYS A 4 3.95 19.73 -14.00
CA LYS A 4 4.71 19.49 -15.21
C LYS A 4 4.43 18.06 -15.69
N ARG A 5 3.96 17.92 -16.92
CA ARG A 5 3.79 16.60 -17.54
C ARG A 5 5.16 15.96 -17.80
N LEU A 6 5.30 14.72 -17.49
CA LEU A 6 6.50 13.91 -17.69
C LEU A 6 6.22 12.83 -18.73
N THR A 7 7.29 12.37 -19.40
CA THR A 7 7.19 11.08 -20.10
C THR A 7 7.12 9.95 -19.08
N PHE A 8 6.67 8.78 -19.50
CA PHE A 8 6.67 7.60 -18.64
C PHE A 8 8.08 7.29 -18.09
N GLU A 9 9.11 7.35 -18.93
CA GLU A 9 10.49 7.11 -18.51
C GLU A 9 11.00 8.15 -17.53
N GLU A 10 10.65 9.41 -17.71
CA GLU A 10 10.98 10.48 -16.74
C GLU A 10 10.29 10.24 -15.40
N PHE A 11 9.02 9.86 -15.41
CA PHE A 11 8.27 9.51 -14.19
C PHE A 11 8.89 8.32 -13.48
N LYS A 12 9.14 7.23 -14.20
CA LYS A 12 9.74 6.01 -13.66
C LYS A 12 11.11 6.31 -13.03
N THR A 13 11.97 7.02 -13.75
CA THR A 13 13.29 7.43 -13.25
C THR A 13 13.16 8.31 -12.00
N ALA A 14 12.23 9.25 -11.99
CA ALA A 14 12.02 10.14 -10.85
C ALA A 14 11.53 9.39 -9.60
N ILE A 15 10.71 8.36 -9.76
CA ILE A 15 10.29 7.48 -8.66
C ILE A 15 11.46 6.64 -8.16
N GLU A 16 12.21 5.99 -9.04
CA GLU A 16 13.34 5.13 -8.69
C GLU A 16 14.47 5.91 -7.99
N GLN A 17 14.74 7.11 -8.46
CA GLN A 17 15.77 7.99 -7.90
C GLN A 17 15.27 8.87 -6.75
N ARG A 18 13.99 8.80 -6.40
CA ARG A 18 13.34 9.61 -5.36
C ARG A 18 13.49 11.11 -5.60
N THR A 19 13.53 11.54 -6.85
CA THR A 19 13.62 12.96 -7.24
C THR A 19 12.24 13.60 -7.40
N LEU A 20 11.18 12.81 -7.53
CA LEU A 20 9.81 13.33 -7.50
C LEU A 20 9.37 13.49 -6.03
N PRO A 21 9.04 14.72 -5.60
CA PRO A 21 8.52 14.94 -4.26
C PRO A 21 7.24 14.13 -4.03
N ILE A 22 7.13 13.50 -2.87
CA ILE A 22 5.99 12.64 -2.51
C ILE A 22 4.66 13.38 -2.63
N GLU A 23 4.62 14.63 -2.21
CA GLU A 23 3.44 15.51 -2.28
C GLU A 23 3.01 15.82 -3.72
N LYS A 24 3.84 15.50 -4.71
CA LYS A 24 3.51 15.64 -6.14
C LYS A 24 2.94 14.37 -6.76
N LEU A 25 3.01 13.24 -6.09
CA LEU A 25 2.43 11.99 -6.60
C LEU A 25 0.94 12.08 -6.94
N PRO A 26 0.10 12.78 -6.15
CA PRO A 26 -1.31 12.95 -6.49
C PRO A 26 -1.56 13.70 -7.82
N ASP A 27 -0.58 14.39 -8.35
CA ASP A 27 -0.68 15.03 -9.66
C ASP A 27 -0.62 14.01 -10.82
N TYR A 28 -0.05 12.83 -10.58
CA TYR A 28 0.19 11.80 -11.58
C TYR A 28 -0.69 10.56 -11.43
N VAL A 29 -1.07 10.22 -10.21
CA VAL A 29 -1.82 9.00 -9.92
C VAL A 29 -3.05 9.29 -9.07
N ASP A 30 -4.09 8.49 -9.25
CA ASP A 30 -5.31 8.52 -8.44
C ASP A 30 -5.94 7.12 -8.41
N PHE A 31 -6.94 6.94 -7.59
CA PHE A 31 -7.72 5.71 -7.59
C PHE A 31 -8.53 5.59 -8.88
N ASP A 32 -8.54 4.36 -9.41
CA ASP A 32 -9.39 3.99 -10.55
C ASP A 32 -10.85 3.97 -10.09
N PRO A 33 -11.70 4.87 -10.63
CA PRO A 33 -13.11 4.92 -10.25
C PRO A 33 -13.89 3.71 -10.75
N ASP A 34 -13.38 3.00 -11.76
CA ASP A 34 -14.04 1.85 -12.37
C ASP A 34 -13.62 0.52 -11.72
N SER A 35 -12.61 0.55 -10.86
CA SER A 35 -12.19 -0.66 -10.13
C SER A 35 -13.12 -0.95 -8.95
N PRO A 36 -13.59 -2.20 -8.79
CA PRO A 36 -14.42 -2.60 -7.66
C PRO A 36 -13.66 -2.61 -6.33
N VAL A 37 -12.33 -2.59 -6.38
CA VAL A 37 -11.45 -2.54 -5.21
C VAL A 37 -10.47 -1.38 -5.36
N PRO A 38 -9.90 -0.84 -4.27
CA PRO A 38 -8.89 0.21 -4.37
C PRO A 38 -7.73 -0.22 -5.28
N LYS A 39 -7.47 0.59 -6.30
CA LYS A 39 -6.39 0.41 -7.26
C LYS A 39 -5.92 1.76 -7.77
N LEU A 40 -4.61 1.98 -7.81
CA LEU A 40 -4.03 3.18 -8.38
C LEU A 40 -3.80 3.04 -9.87
N VAL A 41 -4.09 4.12 -10.59
CA VAL A 41 -3.82 4.26 -12.02
C VAL A 41 -3.25 5.65 -12.29
N PHE A 42 -2.59 5.82 -13.43
CA PHE A 42 -2.22 7.15 -13.87
C PHE A 42 -3.47 7.98 -14.16
N ARG A 43 -3.43 9.24 -13.74
CA ARG A 43 -4.45 10.21 -14.13
C ARG A 43 -4.40 10.41 -15.64
N ALA A 44 -5.56 10.64 -16.25
CA ALA A 44 -5.61 11.12 -17.64
C ALA A 44 -4.72 12.37 -17.75
N ASP A 45 -4.02 12.54 -18.82
CA ASP A 45 -3.14 13.69 -19.07
C ASP A 45 -1.96 13.88 -18.10
N ALA A 46 -1.69 12.94 -17.19
CA ALA A 46 -0.54 13.02 -16.28
C ALA A 46 0.79 12.85 -17.02
N LEU A 47 0.80 12.00 -18.03
CA LEU A 47 2.00 11.69 -18.82
C LEU A 47 1.89 12.27 -20.24
N LEU A 48 3.06 12.51 -20.86
CA LEU A 48 3.17 12.94 -22.25
C LEU A 48 2.98 11.78 -23.23
N ASP A 49 3.23 10.54 -22.78
CA ASP A 49 3.14 9.32 -23.57
C ASP A 49 2.40 8.22 -22.81
N GLN A 50 2.11 7.13 -23.47
CA GLN A 50 1.43 5.98 -22.87
C GLN A 50 2.43 5.12 -22.11
N PRO A 51 2.16 4.76 -20.83
CA PRO A 51 2.96 3.76 -20.14
C PRO A 51 2.81 2.39 -20.80
N PRO A 52 3.80 1.50 -20.68
CA PRO A 52 3.65 0.11 -21.07
C PRO A 52 2.41 -0.53 -20.42
N PRO A 53 1.65 -1.36 -21.14
CA PRO A 53 0.41 -1.95 -20.61
C PRO A 53 0.64 -2.86 -19.38
N ASP A 54 1.84 -3.40 -19.24
CA ASP A 54 2.26 -4.28 -18.14
C ASP A 54 2.86 -3.53 -16.95
N TYR A 55 3.01 -2.20 -17.04
CA TYR A 55 3.53 -1.41 -15.92
C TYR A 55 2.46 -1.24 -14.83
N ASP A 56 2.78 -1.69 -13.64
CA ASP A 56 1.91 -1.63 -12.47
C ASP A 56 2.34 -0.49 -11.53
N VAL A 57 1.75 0.70 -11.74
CA VAL A 57 2.02 1.87 -10.89
C VAL A 57 1.57 1.64 -9.45
N ASP A 58 0.54 0.84 -9.25
CA ASP A 58 0.02 0.46 -7.94
C ASP A 58 1.09 -0.29 -7.13
N ALA A 59 1.70 -1.30 -7.74
CA ALA A 59 2.79 -2.07 -7.12
C ALA A 59 4.03 -1.20 -6.85
N GLU A 60 4.37 -0.26 -7.72
CA GLU A 60 5.50 0.65 -7.52
C GLU A 60 5.29 1.58 -6.32
N ILE A 61 4.10 2.14 -6.17
CA ILE A 61 3.76 2.98 -5.01
C ILE A 61 3.81 2.16 -3.72
N TYR A 62 3.28 0.94 -3.73
CA TYR A 62 3.36 0.03 -2.58
C TYR A 62 4.82 -0.26 -2.21
N ARG A 63 5.66 -0.61 -3.18
CA ARG A 63 7.08 -0.87 -2.96
C ARG A 63 7.79 0.33 -2.35
N MET A 64 7.50 1.52 -2.83
CA MET A 64 8.07 2.76 -2.27
C MET A 64 7.65 2.97 -0.82
N GLN A 65 6.39 2.73 -0.47
CA GLN A 65 5.94 2.80 0.93
C GLN A 65 6.67 1.80 1.82
N GLN A 66 6.89 0.56 1.35
CA GLN A 66 7.63 -0.46 2.10
C GLN A 66 9.07 -0.03 2.37
N ILE A 67 9.74 0.54 1.38
CA ILE A 67 11.11 1.04 1.54
C ILE A 67 11.17 2.16 2.59
N LEU A 68 10.27 3.12 2.52
CA LEU A 68 10.21 4.25 3.47
C LEU A 68 9.89 3.77 4.89
N GLU A 69 9.01 2.79 5.04
CA GLU A 69 8.71 2.17 6.33
C GLU A 69 9.92 1.46 6.91
N ASP A 70 10.62 0.67 6.11
CA ASP A 70 11.82 -0.05 6.55
C ASP A 70 12.94 0.93 6.96
N GLU A 71 13.15 2.01 6.23
CA GLU A 71 14.11 3.05 6.57
C GLU A 71 13.74 3.76 7.89
N ARG A 72 12.46 4.05 8.08
CA ARG A 72 11.96 4.64 9.32
C ARG A 72 12.18 3.71 10.51
N ASN A 73 11.85 2.42 10.37
CA ASN A 73 12.05 1.43 11.41
C ASN A 73 13.54 1.25 11.75
N ALA A 74 14.41 1.28 10.76
CA ALA A 74 15.86 1.24 10.97
C ALA A 74 16.37 2.46 11.75
N ARG A 75 15.86 3.67 11.47
CA ARG A 75 16.18 4.87 12.25
C ARG A 75 15.71 4.76 13.70
N LEU A 76 14.51 4.26 13.92
CA LEU A 76 13.95 4.07 15.26
C LEU A 76 14.77 3.05 16.07
N GLU A 77 15.24 1.98 15.45
CA GLU A 77 16.13 1.00 16.08
C GLU A 77 17.48 1.62 16.48
N ALA A 78 18.07 2.44 15.62
CA ALA A 78 19.34 3.10 15.90
C ALA A 78 19.28 4.05 17.10
N PHE A 79 18.12 4.65 17.37
CA PHE A 79 17.91 5.53 18.53
C PHE A 79 17.50 4.79 19.81
N SER A 80 17.51 3.46 19.81
CA SER A 80 17.20 2.60 20.99
C SER A 80 15.89 3.02 21.68
N TYR A 81 14.79 3.13 20.94
CA TYR A 81 13.48 3.35 21.52
C TYR A 81 13.05 2.11 22.32
N VAL A 82 13.51 2.10 23.56
CA VAL A 82 13.20 1.04 24.53
C VAL A 82 11.70 1.11 24.83
N GLY A 83 11.01 -0.03 24.68
CA GLY A 83 9.62 -0.18 25.11
C GLY A 83 8.57 -0.10 23.99
N GLN A 84 8.95 0.15 22.73
CA GLN A 84 7.99 0.02 21.63
C GLN A 84 7.69 -1.46 21.36
N ARG A 85 6.40 -1.78 21.23
CA ARG A 85 5.93 -3.09 20.83
C ARG A 85 5.97 -3.22 19.32
N ARG A 86 6.40 -4.38 18.84
CA ARG A 86 6.42 -4.69 17.41
C ARG A 86 5.07 -5.21 16.95
N VAL A 87 4.56 -4.64 15.88
CA VAL A 87 3.30 -5.06 15.27
C VAL A 87 3.55 -5.38 13.80
N VAL A 88 3.06 -6.52 13.34
CA VAL A 88 2.90 -6.82 11.93
C VAL A 88 1.44 -6.69 11.57
N ALA A 89 1.12 -5.92 10.54
CA ALA A 89 -0.21 -5.78 9.97
C ALA A 89 -0.26 -6.45 8.60
N GLU A 90 -1.23 -7.32 8.40
CA GLU A 90 -1.55 -7.94 7.12
C GLU A 90 -3.02 -7.70 6.79
N GLY A 91 -3.34 -7.50 5.53
CA GLY A 91 -4.72 -7.33 5.12
C GLY A 91 -4.90 -6.48 3.88
N ASP A 92 -5.92 -5.65 3.92
CA ASP A 92 -6.42 -4.85 2.82
C ASP A 92 -6.36 -3.34 3.10
N SER A 93 -7.19 -2.57 2.40
CA SER A 93 -7.25 -1.11 2.51
C SER A 93 -7.64 -0.57 3.89
N TRP A 94 -8.19 -1.39 4.78
CA TRP A 94 -8.44 -0.99 6.16
C TRP A 94 -7.15 -0.72 6.92
N PHE A 95 -6.09 -1.45 6.59
CA PHE A 95 -4.79 -1.28 7.25
C PHE A 95 -3.78 -0.51 6.41
N ASN A 96 -3.87 -0.56 5.08
CA ASN A 96 -2.93 0.13 4.22
C ASN A 96 -3.61 0.76 3.01
N LEU A 97 -3.55 2.07 2.96
CA LEU A 97 -3.86 2.85 1.77
C LEU A 97 -2.58 3.50 1.26
N PRO A 98 -2.52 3.87 -0.01
CA PRO A 98 -1.39 4.64 -0.52
C PRO A 98 -1.36 6.02 0.13
N TRP A 99 -0.80 6.09 1.34
CA TRP A 99 -0.80 7.30 2.19
C TRP A 99 -0.15 8.51 1.51
N LEU A 100 0.66 8.26 0.48
CA LEU A 100 1.23 9.30 -0.38
C LEU A 100 0.16 10.03 -1.22
N VAL A 101 -1.00 9.41 -1.40
CA VAL A 101 -2.10 9.89 -2.26
C VAL A 101 -3.39 10.14 -1.47
N ARG A 102 -3.59 9.41 -0.37
CA ARG A 102 -4.84 9.42 0.41
C ARG A 102 -4.58 9.52 1.92
N PRO A 103 -5.65 9.81 2.70
CA PRO A 103 -5.54 9.84 4.16
C PRO A 103 -5.03 8.52 4.76
N PRO A 104 -4.44 8.58 5.96
CA PRO A 104 -3.93 7.40 6.65
C PRO A 104 -5.00 6.35 6.94
N ALA A 105 -4.63 5.07 6.88
CA ALA A 105 -5.42 3.93 7.29
C ALA A 105 -5.30 3.64 8.81
N ILE A 106 -6.00 2.63 9.30
CA ILE A 106 -6.01 2.28 10.73
C ILE A 106 -4.60 1.98 11.26
N ALA A 107 -3.79 1.24 10.50
CA ALA A 107 -2.43 0.91 10.91
C ALA A 107 -1.54 2.15 11.09
N ASP A 108 -1.71 3.17 10.27
CA ASP A 108 -0.98 4.43 10.39
C ASP A 108 -1.33 5.17 11.69
N TRP A 109 -2.60 5.14 12.10
CA TRP A 109 -3.05 5.72 13.36
C TRP A 109 -2.50 4.98 14.58
N ILE A 110 -2.44 3.64 14.51
CA ILE A 110 -1.83 2.83 15.57
C ILE A 110 -0.35 3.19 15.70
N GLU A 111 0.35 3.31 14.60
CA GLU A 111 1.76 3.66 14.56
C GLU A 111 2.04 5.07 15.11
N ARG A 112 1.20 6.05 14.78
CA ARG A 112 1.29 7.44 15.26
C ARG A 112 1.14 7.56 16.78
N ASN A 113 0.58 6.56 17.44
CA ASN A 113 0.50 6.52 18.89
C ASN A 113 1.90 6.49 19.56
N GLY A 114 2.94 6.12 18.83
CA GLY A 114 4.33 6.10 19.31
C GLY A 114 4.70 4.92 20.23
N ARG A 115 3.72 4.09 20.60
CA ARG A 115 3.94 2.88 21.43
C ARG A 115 4.27 1.65 20.59
N PHE A 116 4.02 1.73 19.31
CA PHE A 116 4.12 0.60 18.39
C PHE A 116 5.08 0.91 17.26
N ARG A 117 5.85 -0.10 16.89
CA ARG A 117 6.64 -0.12 15.66
C ARG A 117 5.99 -1.07 14.68
N MET A 118 5.50 -0.52 13.58
CA MET A 118 4.69 -1.22 12.60
C MET A 118 5.54 -1.75 11.45
N LYS A 119 5.37 -3.02 11.10
CA LYS A 119 5.66 -3.56 9.78
C LYS A 119 4.33 -3.86 9.10
N ASN A 120 3.96 -3.02 8.16
CA ASN A 120 2.67 -3.11 7.48
C ASN A 120 2.86 -3.76 6.11
N ILE A 121 2.42 -5.00 5.97
CA ILE A 121 2.42 -5.75 4.71
C ILE A 121 1.02 -5.87 4.10
N ALA A 122 0.04 -5.22 4.69
CA ALA A 122 -1.28 -5.09 4.09
C ALA A 122 -1.19 -4.35 2.75
N TYR A 123 -2.04 -4.72 1.83
CA TYR A 123 -2.07 -4.13 0.50
C TYR A 123 -3.51 -3.78 0.11
N TRP A 124 -3.76 -2.52 -0.24
CA TRP A 124 -5.07 -2.10 -0.72
C TRP A 124 -5.49 -2.93 -1.95
N GLY A 125 -6.73 -3.35 -1.96
CA GLY A 125 -7.26 -4.19 -3.03
C GLY A 125 -6.97 -5.70 -2.88
N HIS A 126 -6.14 -6.15 -1.93
CA HIS A 126 -5.93 -7.57 -1.69
C HIS A 126 -7.19 -8.25 -1.19
N THR A 127 -7.44 -9.44 -1.70
CA THR A 127 -8.47 -10.37 -1.23
C THR A 127 -7.88 -11.31 -0.19
N LEU A 128 -8.73 -11.90 0.65
CA LEU A 128 -8.32 -12.96 1.56
C LEU A 128 -7.67 -14.13 0.80
N GLN A 129 -8.25 -14.49 -0.35
CA GLN A 129 -7.70 -15.56 -1.21
C GLN A 129 -6.28 -15.22 -1.67
N ARG A 130 -6.03 -13.98 -2.05
CA ARG A 130 -4.70 -13.53 -2.47
C ARG A 130 -3.70 -13.62 -1.33
N ILE A 131 -4.05 -13.14 -0.15
CA ILE A 131 -3.20 -13.18 1.04
C ILE A 131 -2.84 -14.62 1.41
N LEU A 132 -3.82 -15.53 1.38
CA LEU A 132 -3.61 -16.96 1.68
C LEU A 132 -2.76 -17.68 0.63
N ASN A 133 -2.81 -17.26 -0.63
CA ASN A 133 -2.00 -17.82 -1.69
C ASN A 133 -0.55 -17.32 -1.61
N ASP A 134 -0.35 -16.02 -1.39
CA ASP A 134 0.97 -15.40 -1.34
C ASP A 134 1.75 -15.77 -0.07
N LYS A 135 1.06 -15.98 1.04
CA LYS A 135 1.63 -16.40 2.34
C LYS A 135 2.81 -15.54 2.83
N GLU A 136 2.83 -14.26 2.42
CA GLU A 136 3.91 -13.33 2.79
C GLU A 136 4.03 -13.19 4.31
N TYR A 137 2.90 -13.19 5.00
CA TYR A 137 2.85 -13.06 6.46
C TYR A 137 3.65 -14.14 7.18
N ILE A 138 3.73 -15.38 6.67
CA ILE A 138 4.50 -16.45 7.31
C ILE A 138 5.98 -16.06 7.39
N ARG A 139 6.52 -15.59 6.29
CA ARG A 139 7.92 -15.18 6.19
C ARG A 139 8.23 -13.96 7.04
N VAL A 140 7.31 -12.98 7.00
CA VAL A 140 7.46 -11.74 7.76
C VAL A 140 7.36 -11.99 9.26
N LEU A 141 6.40 -12.79 9.72
CA LEU A 141 6.26 -13.15 11.14
C LEU A 141 7.51 -13.89 11.66
N ALA A 142 8.05 -14.81 10.86
CA ALA A 142 9.27 -15.53 11.22
C ALA A 142 10.48 -14.60 11.37
N LYS A 143 10.59 -13.58 10.51
CA LYS A 143 11.68 -12.59 10.52
C LYS A 143 11.50 -11.57 11.62
N GLU A 144 10.34 -10.93 11.70
CA GLU A 144 10.10 -9.79 12.59
C GLU A 144 9.85 -10.19 14.04
N LYS A 145 9.34 -11.39 14.28
CA LYS A 145 8.96 -11.91 15.61
C LYS A 145 8.17 -10.87 16.41
N PRO A 146 7.02 -10.41 15.90
CA PRO A 146 6.29 -9.31 16.51
C PRO A 146 5.65 -9.71 17.86
N ASP A 147 5.36 -8.70 18.68
CA ASP A 147 4.54 -8.86 19.86
C ASP A 147 3.05 -9.05 19.49
N TYR A 148 2.63 -8.42 18.38
CA TYR A 148 1.25 -8.49 17.89
C TYR A 148 1.22 -8.70 16.38
N PHE A 149 0.28 -9.53 15.96
CA PHE A 149 -0.12 -9.66 14.56
C PHE A 149 -1.57 -9.22 14.42
N ILE A 150 -1.82 -8.24 13.58
CA ILE A 150 -3.16 -7.75 13.29
C ILE A 150 -3.51 -8.08 11.84
N PHE A 151 -4.76 -8.44 11.62
CA PHE A 151 -5.21 -8.95 10.33
C PHE A 151 -6.60 -8.41 9.97
N SER A 152 -6.78 -8.00 8.71
CA SER A 152 -8.05 -7.56 8.15
C SER A 152 -8.18 -8.01 6.71
N ALA A 153 -9.24 -8.75 6.38
CA ALA A 153 -9.50 -9.17 5.01
C ALA A 153 -10.98 -9.53 4.80
N GLY A 154 -11.36 -9.76 3.55
CA GLY A 154 -12.68 -10.23 3.15
C GLY A 154 -13.53 -9.17 2.45
N GLY A 155 -13.33 -7.89 2.72
CA GLY A 155 -14.11 -6.83 2.07
C GLY A 155 -13.93 -6.81 0.55
N ASN A 156 -12.69 -6.95 0.08
CA ASN A 156 -12.40 -6.97 -1.36
C ASN A 156 -12.89 -8.26 -2.03
N ASP A 157 -12.91 -9.40 -1.32
CA ASP A 157 -13.49 -10.66 -1.81
C ASP A 157 -14.97 -10.46 -2.13
N LEU A 158 -15.70 -9.82 -1.23
CA LEU A 158 -17.10 -9.51 -1.43
C LEU A 158 -17.31 -8.56 -2.62
N GLN A 159 -16.55 -7.47 -2.68
CA GLN A 159 -16.67 -6.47 -3.75
C GLN A 159 -16.33 -7.04 -5.12
N GLN A 160 -15.25 -7.82 -5.24
CA GLN A 160 -14.89 -8.48 -6.49
C GLN A 160 -15.90 -9.55 -6.88
N GLY A 161 -16.38 -10.32 -5.93
CA GLY A 161 -17.42 -11.33 -6.16
C GLY A 161 -18.70 -10.70 -6.73
N LEU A 162 -19.17 -9.62 -6.13
CA LEU A 162 -20.35 -8.89 -6.61
C LEU A 162 -20.13 -8.29 -8.00
N ALA A 163 -18.97 -7.67 -8.27
CA ALA A 163 -18.64 -7.10 -9.56
C ALA A 163 -18.57 -8.15 -10.68
N ASN A 164 -18.12 -9.37 -10.36
CA ASN A 164 -18.02 -10.48 -11.30
C ASN A 164 -19.32 -11.32 -11.40
N GLY A 165 -20.39 -10.92 -10.73
CA GLY A 165 -21.67 -11.65 -10.73
C GLY A 165 -21.64 -12.97 -9.93
N HIS A 166 -20.63 -13.18 -9.10
CA HIS A 166 -20.57 -14.32 -8.19
C HIS A 166 -21.35 -14.03 -6.91
N TYR A 167 -22.22 -14.96 -6.51
CA TYR A 167 -22.90 -14.86 -5.23
C TYR A 167 -21.98 -15.37 -4.12
N ILE A 168 -21.66 -14.50 -3.20
CA ILE A 168 -20.99 -14.90 -1.97
C ILE A 168 -22.09 -15.21 -0.95
N TYR A 169 -22.20 -16.47 -0.57
CA TYR A 169 -23.09 -16.86 0.53
C TYR A 169 -22.41 -16.49 1.84
N VAL A 170 -22.93 -15.47 2.50
CA VAL A 170 -22.63 -15.22 3.90
C VAL A 170 -23.60 -16.09 4.69
N TYR A 171 -23.10 -17.12 5.34
CA TYR A 171 -23.89 -17.88 6.29
C TYR A 171 -23.96 -17.10 7.60
N ASP A 172 -25.17 -16.84 8.06
CA ASP A 172 -25.43 -16.29 9.39
C ASP A 172 -25.01 -17.27 10.49
#